data_90d626854e7ed19e8c6dd6dd5d168c13
#
_entry.id   90d626854e7ed19e8c6dd6dd5d168c13
#
_cell.length_a   1.000
_cell.length_b   1.000
_cell.length_c   1.000
_cell.angle_alpha   90.00
_cell.angle_beta   90.00
_cell.angle_gamma   90.00
#
_symmetry.space_group_name_H-M   'P 1'
#
loop_
_entity.id
_entity.type
_entity.pdbx_description
1 polymer ?
#
loop_
_entity_poly.entity_id
_entity_poly.type
_entity_poly.pdbx_seq_one_letter_code
_entity_poly.pdbx_strand_id
1 'polypeptide(L)'
;HGKEHAFYISLGYAEYPTFASNRSQLMRCADAALYEIKLHGKNGCMAYRKGLQPGARKQLGFALKDISEHLPGAFIIYRADKDDDELFYANHEFLHMTGYKDMDELFRLTNKRFRNLILKDEQKQIESSIWEQIDSGNENDYIHFHLRKADGSYLSVLDHGRIVESQQYGRVFYVLFMDWEDMHIHYSDKFSG
;
A
#
# COMPACT_ATOMS: atom_id res chain seq x y z
N HIS A 1 28.81 -43.64 -0.84
CA HIS A 1 28.59 -42.96 0.46
C HIS A 1 27.27 -42.21 0.33
N GLY A 2 26.17 -42.82 0.87
CA GLY A 2 24.85 -42.17 0.94
C GLY A 2 24.89 -41.00 1.92
N LYS A 3 24.55 -39.82 1.49
CA LYS A 3 24.27 -38.70 2.39
C LYS A 3 22.84 -38.84 2.91
N GLU A 4 22.66 -38.86 4.21
CA GLU A 4 21.34 -38.77 4.80
C GLU A 4 20.81 -37.35 4.59
N HIS A 5 19.61 -37.26 4.02
CA HIS A 5 18.90 -36.00 3.87
C HIS A 5 17.66 -36.03 4.76
N ALA A 6 17.59 -35.12 5.72
CA ALA A 6 16.40 -34.92 6.54
C ALA A 6 15.38 -34.03 5.76
N PHE A 7 14.16 -34.54 5.62
CA PHE A 7 13.04 -33.80 5.03
C PHE A 7 12.08 -33.38 6.14
N TYR A 8 11.62 -32.14 6.10
CA TYR A 8 10.66 -31.59 7.03
C TYR A 8 9.35 -31.27 6.29
N ILE A 9 8.23 -31.74 6.84
CA ILE A 9 6.91 -31.57 6.23
C ILE A 9 6.01 -30.81 7.21
N SER A 10 5.26 -29.83 6.70
CA SER A 10 4.19 -29.15 7.45
C SER A 10 2.86 -29.50 6.80
N LEU A 11 1.88 -29.91 7.60
CA LEU A 11 0.57 -30.35 7.15
C LEU A 11 -0.54 -29.61 7.91
N GLY A 12 -1.39 -28.83 7.19
CA GLY A 12 -2.62 -28.28 7.72
C GLY A 12 -3.84 -29.03 7.20
N TYR A 13 -4.82 -29.28 8.06
CA TYR A 13 -6.07 -29.94 7.64
C TYR A 13 -7.29 -29.33 8.32
N ALA A 14 -8.47 -29.54 7.71
CA ALA A 14 -9.74 -29.10 8.25
C ALA A 14 -10.81 -30.17 8.03
N GLU A 15 -11.80 -30.22 8.92
CA GLU A 15 -12.89 -31.19 8.87
C GLU A 15 -14.12 -30.62 8.18
N TYR A 16 -14.70 -31.45 7.32
CA TYR A 16 -16.01 -31.19 6.72
C TYR A 16 -17.06 -32.10 7.36
N PRO A 17 -18.28 -31.64 7.64
CA PRO A 17 -18.83 -30.29 7.45
C PRO A 17 -18.56 -29.34 8.64
N THR A 18 -17.81 -29.71 9.64
CA THR A 18 -17.63 -29.02 10.92
C THR A 18 -17.19 -27.57 10.78
N PHE A 19 -16.23 -27.29 9.88
CA PHE A 19 -15.63 -25.97 9.71
C PHE A 19 -15.87 -25.35 8.32
N ALA A 20 -16.53 -26.07 7.42
CA ALA A 20 -16.74 -25.62 6.06
C ALA A 20 -18.06 -26.12 5.49
N SER A 21 -18.75 -25.29 4.71
CA SER A 21 -19.98 -25.64 3.98
C SER A 21 -19.72 -25.97 2.51
N ASN A 22 -18.54 -25.68 1.99
CA ASN A 22 -18.14 -25.94 0.62
C ASN A 22 -16.62 -26.14 0.48
N ARG A 23 -16.20 -26.61 -0.72
CA ARG A 23 -14.79 -26.90 -1.02
C ARG A 23 -13.86 -25.69 -0.81
N SER A 24 -14.26 -24.52 -1.28
CA SER A 24 -13.43 -23.30 -1.17
C SER A 24 -13.20 -22.89 0.29
N GLN A 25 -14.21 -23.04 1.13
CA GLN A 25 -14.11 -22.77 2.55
C GLN A 25 -13.25 -23.81 3.26
N LEU A 26 -13.40 -25.11 2.90
CA LEU A 26 -12.57 -26.19 3.45
C LEU A 26 -11.07 -25.95 3.16
N MET A 27 -10.75 -25.61 1.91
CA MET A 27 -9.36 -25.30 1.53
C MET A 27 -8.81 -24.11 2.30
N ARG A 28 -9.58 -23.03 2.47
CA ARG A 28 -9.13 -21.87 3.27
C ARG A 28 -8.88 -22.22 4.72
N CYS A 29 -9.69 -23.08 5.31
CA CYS A 29 -9.49 -23.54 6.68
C CYS A 29 -8.20 -24.39 6.80
N ALA A 30 -7.96 -25.31 5.88
CA ALA A 30 -6.74 -26.12 5.86
C ALA A 30 -5.49 -25.26 5.62
N ASP A 31 -5.55 -24.28 4.73
CA ASP A 31 -4.46 -23.33 4.48
C ASP A 31 -4.16 -22.47 5.72
N ALA A 32 -5.17 -22.05 6.47
CA ALA A 32 -4.97 -21.31 7.72
C ALA A 32 -4.21 -22.15 8.75
N ALA A 33 -4.55 -23.43 8.91
CA ALA A 33 -3.85 -24.35 9.80
C ALA A 33 -2.40 -24.63 9.35
N LEU A 34 -2.17 -24.81 8.05
CA LEU A 34 -0.84 -24.97 7.46
C LEU A 34 0.04 -23.74 7.69
N TYR A 35 -0.56 -22.57 7.55
CA TYR A 35 0.14 -21.31 7.76
C TYR A 35 0.61 -21.15 9.19
N GLU A 36 -0.23 -21.48 10.17
CA GLU A 36 0.09 -21.42 11.60
C GLU A 36 1.30 -22.28 11.96
N ILE A 37 1.38 -23.52 11.41
CA ILE A 37 2.57 -24.37 11.62
C ILE A 37 3.83 -23.73 11.04
N LYS A 38 3.73 -23.13 9.85
CA LYS A 38 4.87 -22.47 9.22
C LYS A 38 5.39 -21.27 10.01
N LEU A 39 4.52 -20.58 10.76
CA LEU A 39 4.90 -19.50 11.67
C LEU A 39 5.62 -20.00 12.93
N HIS A 40 5.24 -21.18 13.45
CA HIS A 40 5.73 -21.72 14.72
C HIS A 40 6.85 -22.75 14.57
N GLY A 41 7.70 -22.61 13.56
CA GLY A 41 8.94 -23.39 13.44
C GLY A 41 8.90 -24.51 12.40
N LYS A 42 7.81 -24.64 11.63
CA LYS A 42 7.65 -25.66 10.57
C LYS A 42 7.66 -27.11 11.15
N ASN A 43 7.67 -28.13 10.27
CA ASN A 43 7.78 -29.55 10.66
C ASN A 43 6.72 -29.99 11.67
N GLY A 44 5.45 -30.03 11.27
CA GLY A 44 4.34 -30.45 12.13
C GLY A 44 3.03 -30.62 11.40
N CYS A 45 2.02 -31.06 12.15
CA CYS A 45 0.66 -31.25 11.67
C CYS A 45 -0.31 -30.48 12.57
N MET A 46 -1.29 -29.76 11.99
CA MET A 46 -2.28 -28.99 12.74
C MET A 46 -3.67 -29.10 12.12
N ALA A 47 -4.67 -29.35 12.96
CA ALA A 47 -6.07 -29.19 12.60
C ALA A 47 -6.49 -27.72 12.64
N TYR A 48 -7.33 -27.32 11.70
CA TYR A 48 -8.00 -26.04 11.79
C TYR A 48 -8.87 -25.96 13.05
N ARG A 49 -8.83 -24.82 13.72
CA ARG A 49 -9.70 -24.48 14.87
C ARG A 49 -10.41 -23.17 14.60
N LYS A 50 -11.64 -23.06 15.10
CA LYS A 50 -12.43 -21.83 15.00
C LYS A 50 -11.65 -20.65 15.62
N GLY A 51 -11.39 -19.59 14.83
CA GLY A 51 -10.58 -18.45 15.26
C GLY A 51 -9.17 -18.40 14.65
N LEU A 52 -8.70 -19.49 14.02
CA LEU A 52 -7.54 -19.38 13.12
C LEU A 52 -7.96 -18.57 11.90
N GLN A 53 -7.50 -17.35 11.81
CA GLN A 53 -7.70 -16.56 10.59
C GLN A 53 -6.75 -17.10 9.50
N PRO A 54 -7.21 -17.22 8.23
CA PRO A 54 -6.29 -17.37 7.12
C PRO A 54 -5.34 -16.17 7.21
N GLY A 55 -4.09 -16.43 7.58
CA GLY A 55 -3.13 -15.36 7.71
C GLY A 55 -3.09 -14.60 6.40
N ALA A 56 -3.33 -13.31 6.43
CA ALA A 56 -2.89 -12.44 5.34
C ALA A 56 -1.45 -12.87 5.06
N ARG A 57 -1.16 -13.31 3.84
CA ARG A 57 0.12 -13.91 3.45
C ARG A 57 1.25 -13.00 3.93
N LYS A 58 1.84 -13.30 5.09
CA LYS A 58 3.16 -12.79 5.47
C LYS A 58 4.19 -13.45 4.55
N GLN A 59 4.11 -13.16 3.26
CA GLN A 59 4.94 -13.81 2.24
C GLN A 59 6.42 -13.43 2.36
N LEU A 60 6.76 -12.40 3.15
CA LEU A 60 8.13 -11.89 3.24
C LEU A 60 8.63 -11.72 4.69
N GLY A 61 7.89 -12.16 5.71
CA GLY A 61 8.30 -11.94 7.11
C GLY A 61 8.14 -10.50 7.60
N PHE A 62 7.63 -9.60 6.76
CA PHE A 62 7.30 -8.21 7.11
C PHE A 62 5.78 -8.06 7.15
N ALA A 63 5.25 -7.37 8.16
CA ALA A 63 3.86 -6.93 8.14
C ALA A 63 3.71 -5.85 7.04
N LEU A 64 2.59 -5.82 6.32
CA LEU A 64 2.31 -4.75 5.34
C LEU A 64 2.39 -3.36 5.99
N LYS A 65 1.99 -3.27 7.25
CA LYS A 65 2.13 -2.04 8.04
C LYS A 65 3.59 -1.63 8.18
N ASP A 66 4.49 -2.57 8.51
CA ASP A 66 5.91 -2.27 8.67
C ASP A 66 6.55 -1.80 7.36
N ILE A 67 6.12 -2.37 6.22
CA ILE A 67 6.60 -1.93 4.91
C ILE A 67 6.10 -0.51 4.62
N SER A 68 4.81 -0.26 4.77
CA SER A 68 4.22 1.05 4.45
C SER A 68 4.71 2.17 5.36
N GLU A 69 4.97 1.88 6.64
CA GLU A 69 5.49 2.84 7.61
C GLU A 69 6.99 3.15 7.41
N HIS A 70 7.75 2.23 6.80
CA HIS A 70 9.21 2.37 6.62
C HIS A 70 9.63 2.45 5.14
N LEU A 71 8.70 2.70 4.23
CA LEU A 71 9.06 3.03 2.85
C LEU A 71 9.90 4.31 2.85
N PRO A 72 11.07 4.32 2.16
CA PRO A 72 11.89 5.52 2.02
C PRO A 72 11.26 6.47 1.01
N GLY A 73 10.20 7.17 1.40
CA GLY A 73 9.48 8.14 0.59
C GLY A 73 8.07 8.38 1.08
N ALA A 74 7.58 9.57 0.82
CA ALA A 74 6.21 9.95 1.15
C ALA A 74 5.22 9.19 0.27
N PHE A 75 4.25 8.52 0.88
CA PHE A 75 3.36 7.59 0.19
C PHE A 75 1.92 7.76 0.65
N ILE A 76 0.98 7.76 -0.31
CA ILE A 76 -0.46 7.76 -0.03
C ILE A 76 -1.20 6.72 -0.86
N ILE A 77 -2.41 6.40 -0.42
CA ILE A 77 -3.40 5.61 -1.16
C ILE A 77 -4.71 6.39 -1.21
N TYR A 78 -5.27 6.55 -2.40
CA TYR A 78 -6.59 7.15 -2.58
C TYR A 78 -7.38 6.45 -3.68
N ARG A 79 -8.70 6.66 -3.74
CA ARG A 79 -9.59 6.04 -4.72
C ARG A 79 -9.29 6.56 -6.13
N ALA A 80 -9.18 5.64 -7.09
CA ALA A 80 -8.98 5.96 -8.50
C ALA A 80 -10.32 6.11 -9.21
N ASP A 81 -11.00 7.23 -8.91
CA ASP A 81 -12.29 7.60 -9.50
C ASP A 81 -12.32 9.12 -9.74
N LYS A 82 -12.88 9.55 -10.90
CA LYS A 82 -12.91 10.96 -11.31
C LYS A 82 -13.76 11.84 -10.39
N ASP A 83 -14.80 11.28 -9.82
CA ASP A 83 -15.75 11.98 -8.95
C ASP A 83 -15.49 11.72 -7.46
N ASP A 84 -14.80 10.64 -7.13
CA ASP A 84 -14.53 10.20 -5.76
C ASP A 84 -13.04 9.84 -5.56
N ASP A 85 -12.26 10.81 -5.17
CA ASP A 85 -10.82 10.70 -4.88
C ASP A 85 -10.54 10.55 -3.36
N GLU A 86 -11.34 9.73 -2.66
CA GLU A 86 -11.23 9.53 -1.22
C GLU A 86 -9.84 9.03 -0.80
N LEU A 87 -9.22 9.73 0.15
CA LEU A 87 -7.96 9.33 0.79
C LEU A 87 -8.20 8.20 1.78
N PHE A 88 -7.45 7.12 1.64
CA PHE A 88 -7.50 5.96 2.53
C PHE A 88 -6.33 5.88 3.49
N TYR A 89 -5.13 6.27 3.03
CA TYR A 89 -3.91 6.07 3.78
C TYR A 89 -2.82 7.09 3.40
N ALA A 90 -2.00 7.46 4.37
CA ALA A 90 -0.71 8.11 4.18
C ALA A 90 0.31 7.51 5.16
N ASN A 91 1.56 7.33 4.75
CA ASN A 91 2.61 6.85 5.63
C ASN A 91 3.21 7.99 6.48
N HIS A 92 4.07 7.62 7.43
CA HIS A 92 4.74 8.57 8.31
C HIS A 92 5.55 9.62 7.54
N GLU A 93 6.25 9.21 6.48
CA GLU A 93 7.06 10.12 5.66
C GLU A 93 6.22 11.18 4.95
N PHE A 94 5.02 10.82 4.47
CA PHE A 94 4.10 11.81 3.89
C PHE A 94 3.61 12.82 4.93
N LEU A 95 3.22 12.35 6.10
CA LEU A 95 2.78 13.23 7.19
C LEU A 95 3.90 14.16 7.65
N HIS A 96 5.13 13.63 7.77
CA HIS A 96 6.31 14.41 8.13
C HIS A 96 6.66 15.47 7.07
N MET A 97 6.71 15.09 5.79
CA MET A 97 7.01 15.97 4.67
C MET A 97 6.02 17.12 4.56
N THR A 98 4.75 16.84 4.79
CA THR A 98 3.64 17.81 4.64
C THR A 98 3.29 18.53 5.94
N GLY A 99 3.84 18.08 7.07
CA GLY A 99 3.63 18.69 8.39
C GLY A 99 2.29 18.35 9.05
N TYR A 100 1.53 17.38 8.55
CA TYR A 100 0.34 16.87 9.25
C TYR A 100 0.76 16.05 10.45
N LYS A 101 0.14 16.29 11.59
CA LYS A 101 0.42 15.61 12.84
C LYS A 101 0.13 14.11 12.79
N ASP A 102 -1.00 13.76 12.18
CA ASP A 102 -1.52 12.40 12.08
C ASP A 102 -2.56 12.28 10.94
N MET A 103 -3.03 11.06 10.71
CA MET A 103 -4.05 10.78 9.70
C MET A 103 -5.38 11.50 9.94
N ASP A 104 -5.76 11.69 11.21
CA ASP A 104 -7.03 12.33 11.56
C ASP A 104 -6.99 13.82 11.19
N GLU A 105 -5.86 14.48 11.43
CA GLU A 105 -5.65 15.86 11.00
C GLU A 105 -5.64 15.99 9.47
N LEU A 106 -4.92 15.11 8.78
CA LEU A 106 -4.91 15.05 7.31
C LEU A 106 -6.34 14.93 6.77
N PHE A 107 -7.11 13.97 7.26
CA PHE A 107 -8.49 13.75 6.84
C PHE A 107 -9.40 14.94 7.13
N ARG A 108 -9.26 15.55 8.28
CA ARG A 108 -10.04 16.73 8.67
C ARG A 108 -9.75 17.94 7.77
N LEU A 109 -8.47 18.24 7.50
CA LEU A 109 -8.05 19.41 6.73
C LEU A 109 -8.26 19.26 5.23
N THR A 110 -8.27 18.02 4.72
CA THR A 110 -8.49 17.72 3.30
C THR A 110 -9.91 17.25 3.00
N ASN A 111 -10.78 17.11 4.01
CA ASN A 111 -12.10 16.45 3.88
C ASN A 111 -11.98 15.04 3.23
N LYS A 112 -10.90 14.32 3.54
CA LYS A 112 -10.56 13.02 2.94
C LYS A 112 -10.49 13.01 1.41
N ARG A 113 -10.15 14.13 0.77
CA ARG A 113 -10.08 14.25 -0.69
C ARG A 113 -8.66 14.56 -1.14
N PHE A 114 -8.15 13.77 -2.09
CA PHE A 114 -6.84 13.98 -2.68
C PHE A 114 -6.74 15.36 -3.37
N ARG A 115 -7.76 15.75 -4.13
CA ARG A 115 -7.80 17.07 -4.80
C ARG A 115 -7.58 18.25 -3.86
N ASN A 116 -7.95 18.13 -2.59
CA ASN A 116 -7.76 19.18 -1.60
C ASN A 116 -6.31 19.29 -1.08
N LEU A 117 -5.44 18.35 -1.48
CA LEU A 117 -3.99 18.46 -1.32
C LEU A 117 -3.33 19.23 -2.47
N ILE A 118 -4.00 19.42 -3.59
CA ILE A 118 -3.45 20.13 -4.77
C ILE A 118 -3.77 21.61 -4.64
N LEU A 119 -2.83 22.46 -5.05
CA LEU A 119 -3.07 23.91 -5.17
C LEU A 119 -4.32 24.17 -6.00
N LYS A 120 -5.24 24.98 -5.48
CA LYS A 120 -6.59 25.11 -6.03
C LYS A 120 -6.62 25.48 -7.53
N ASP A 121 -5.69 26.32 -7.95
CA ASP A 121 -5.60 26.78 -9.33
C ASP A 121 -5.04 25.69 -10.28
N GLU A 122 -4.35 24.69 -9.73
CA GLU A 122 -3.76 23.57 -10.47
C GLU A 122 -4.71 22.34 -10.54
N GLN A 123 -5.71 22.24 -9.65
CA GLN A 123 -6.53 21.02 -9.48
C GLN A 123 -7.07 20.48 -10.81
N LYS A 124 -7.72 21.30 -11.61
CA LYS A 124 -8.32 20.86 -12.88
C LYS A 124 -7.29 20.37 -13.89
N GLN A 125 -6.17 21.05 -13.98
CA GLN A 125 -5.08 20.68 -14.89
C GLN A 125 -4.46 19.35 -14.47
N ILE A 126 -4.20 19.17 -13.17
CA ILE A 126 -3.61 17.96 -12.63
C ILE A 126 -4.57 16.77 -12.77
N GLU A 127 -5.84 16.92 -12.42
CA GLU A 127 -6.86 15.89 -12.62
C GLU A 127 -6.95 15.47 -14.11
N SER A 128 -6.99 16.42 -15.03
CA SER A 128 -7.00 16.11 -16.46
C SER A 128 -5.75 15.35 -16.88
N SER A 129 -4.56 15.78 -16.44
CA SER A 129 -3.29 15.14 -16.76
C SER A 129 -3.22 13.70 -16.26
N ILE A 130 -3.67 13.42 -15.03
CA ILE A 130 -3.74 12.06 -14.45
C ILE A 130 -4.59 11.17 -15.36
N TRP A 131 -5.81 11.61 -15.68
CA TRP A 131 -6.73 10.78 -16.44
C TRP A 131 -6.35 10.65 -17.92
N GLU A 132 -5.76 11.66 -18.54
CA GLU A 132 -5.21 11.55 -19.90
C GLU A 132 -4.10 10.50 -19.99
N GLN A 133 -3.19 10.44 -19.01
CA GLN A 133 -2.15 9.42 -18.95
C GLN A 133 -2.75 8.02 -18.81
N ILE A 134 -3.73 7.85 -17.95
CA ILE A 134 -4.39 6.56 -17.73
C ILE A 134 -5.22 6.14 -18.95
N ASP A 135 -6.02 7.04 -19.52
CA ASP A 135 -6.86 6.76 -20.68
C ASP A 135 -6.00 6.44 -21.92
N SER A 136 -4.75 6.94 -21.98
CA SER A 136 -3.77 6.57 -23.01
C SER A 136 -3.11 5.21 -22.84
N GLY A 137 -3.45 4.49 -21.77
CA GLY A 137 -2.92 3.17 -21.45
C GLY A 137 -1.66 3.18 -20.57
N ASN A 138 -1.26 4.34 -20.06
CA ASN A 138 -0.23 4.43 -19.04
C ASN A 138 -0.84 4.16 -17.67
N GLU A 139 -0.49 3.01 -17.09
CA GLU A 139 -0.94 2.67 -15.71
C GLU A 139 -0.18 3.45 -14.63
N ASN A 140 0.90 4.12 -15.02
CA ASN A 140 1.72 4.95 -14.14
C ASN A 140 1.69 6.40 -14.64
N ASP A 141 1.56 7.35 -13.74
CA ASP A 141 1.67 8.77 -14.00
C ASP A 141 2.91 9.36 -13.33
N TYR A 142 3.38 10.47 -13.87
CA TYR A 142 4.41 11.33 -13.28
C TYR A 142 3.95 12.77 -13.48
N ILE A 143 3.65 13.46 -12.38
CA ILE A 143 3.13 14.81 -12.44
C ILE A 143 3.87 15.69 -11.43
N HIS A 144 4.22 16.89 -11.89
CA HIS A 144 4.78 17.92 -11.03
C HIS A 144 3.70 18.95 -10.68
N PHE A 145 3.53 19.22 -9.38
CA PHE A 145 2.55 20.18 -8.89
C PHE A 145 2.87 20.67 -7.46
N HIS A 146 2.02 21.57 -6.93
CA HIS A 146 2.14 22.11 -5.60
C HIS A 146 1.22 21.38 -4.62
N LEU A 147 1.82 20.66 -3.68
CA LEU A 147 1.14 19.92 -2.62
C LEU A 147 0.93 20.82 -1.40
N ARG A 148 -0.29 20.87 -0.90
CA ARG A 148 -0.68 21.66 0.28
C ARG A 148 -0.17 21.02 1.56
N LYS A 149 0.49 21.82 2.41
CA LYS A 149 0.93 21.44 3.76
C LYS A 149 -0.13 21.74 4.81
N ALA A 150 0.08 21.19 6.01
CA ALA A 150 -0.84 21.38 7.15
C ALA A 150 -0.97 22.85 7.59
N ASP A 151 0.10 23.64 7.47
CA ASP A 151 0.13 25.06 7.78
C ASP A 151 -0.48 25.97 6.70
N GLY A 152 -0.95 25.36 5.60
CA GLY A 152 -1.52 26.05 4.45
C GLY A 152 -0.51 26.54 3.41
N SER A 153 0.79 26.39 3.65
CA SER A 153 1.82 26.59 2.66
C SER A 153 1.83 25.45 1.61
N TYR A 154 2.65 25.58 0.58
CA TYR A 154 2.75 24.61 -0.49
C TYR A 154 4.16 24.12 -0.68
N LEU A 155 4.30 22.86 -1.06
CA LEU A 155 5.53 22.19 -1.40
C LEU A 155 5.49 21.77 -2.86
N SER A 156 6.53 22.06 -3.62
CA SER A 156 6.69 21.60 -4.99
C SER A 156 7.08 20.13 -4.99
N VAL A 157 6.29 19.27 -5.60
CA VAL A 157 6.51 17.82 -5.59
C VAL A 157 6.42 17.21 -6.98
N LEU A 158 7.20 16.17 -7.21
CA LEU A 158 6.97 15.22 -8.29
C LEU A 158 6.26 14.00 -7.68
N ASP A 159 5.10 13.67 -8.19
CA ASP A 159 4.45 12.42 -7.83
C ASP A 159 4.73 11.31 -8.86
N HIS A 160 4.62 10.08 -8.39
CA HIS A 160 4.60 8.89 -9.22
C HIS A 160 3.47 7.98 -8.76
N GLY A 161 2.40 7.95 -9.53
CA GLY A 161 1.20 7.19 -9.25
C GLY A 161 1.09 5.90 -10.05
N ARG A 162 0.40 4.92 -9.47
CA ARG A 162 0.03 3.67 -10.12
C ARG A 162 -1.35 3.23 -9.69
N ILE A 163 -2.18 2.79 -10.67
CA ILE A 163 -3.47 2.15 -10.37
C ILE A 163 -3.28 0.69 -9.97
N VAL A 164 -3.97 0.30 -8.89
CA VAL A 164 -4.00 -1.06 -8.37
C VAL A 164 -5.45 -1.47 -8.10
N GLU A 165 -5.81 -2.70 -8.49
CA GLU A 165 -7.10 -3.29 -8.13
C GLU A 165 -7.06 -3.83 -6.70
N SER A 166 -7.81 -3.20 -5.81
CA SER A 166 -7.99 -3.63 -4.42
C SER A 166 -9.28 -4.45 -4.29
N GLN A 167 -9.20 -5.60 -3.61
CA GLN A 167 -10.39 -6.42 -3.32
C GLN A 167 -11.40 -5.72 -2.41
N GLN A 168 -10.94 -4.79 -1.58
CA GLN A 168 -11.76 -4.10 -0.58
C GLN A 168 -12.26 -2.75 -1.07
N TYR A 169 -11.44 -2.01 -1.84
CA TYR A 169 -11.70 -0.61 -2.19
C TYR A 169 -11.91 -0.38 -3.70
N GLY A 170 -11.85 -1.45 -4.52
CA GLY A 170 -11.85 -1.32 -5.98
C GLY A 170 -10.55 -0.71 -6.51
N ARG A 171 -10.65 0.10 -7.56
CA ARG A 171 -9.48 0.77 -8.13
C ARG A 171 -8.96 1.86 -7.19
N VAL A 172 -7.66 1.81 -6.91
CA VAL A 172 -6.99 2.78 -6.05
C VAL A 172 -5.68 3.23 -6.67
N PHE A 173 -5.28 4.45 -6.42
CA PHE A 173 -3.95 4.95 -6.69
C PHE A 173 -3.01 4.66 -5.53
N TYR A 174 -1.84 4.13 -5.82
CA TYR A 174 -0.66 4.10 -4.97
C TYR A 174 0.28 5.17 -5.46
N VAL A 175 0.57 6.18 -4.65
CA VAL A 175 1.35 7.35 -5.07
C VAL A 175 2.52 7.62 -4.14
N LEU A 176 3.70 7.74 -4.74
CA LEU A 176 4.92 8.21 -4.10
C LEU A 176 5.14 9.68 -4.45
N PHE A 177 5.57 10.47 -3.47
CA PHE A 177 5.94 11.86 -3.64
C PHE A 177 7.42 12.06 -3.38
N MET A 178 8.02 12.90 -4.18
CA MET A 178 9.39 13.35 -4.05
C MET A 178 9.39 14.88 -3.97
N ASP A 179 10.13 15.44 -3.02
CA ASP A 179 10.36 16.88 -2.96
C ASP A 179 11.17 17.30 -4.19
N TRP A 180 10.59 18.21 -4.99
CA TRP A 180 11.20 18.63 -6.24
C TRP A 180 12.49 19.44 -6.03
N GLU A 181 12.55 20.25 -4.98
CA GLU A 181 13.71 21.07 -4.68
C GLU A 181 14.88 20.23 -4.15
N ASP A 182 14.61 19.29 -3.25
CA ASP A 182 15.62 18.37 -2.72
C ASP A 182 16.26 17.51 -3.82
N MET A 183 15.46 17.06 -4.79
CA MET A 183 15.98 16.29 -5.93
C MET A 183 16.94 17.11 -6.79
N HIS A 184 16.65 18.40 -7.02
CA HIS A 184 17.52 19.26 -7.83
C HIS A 184 18.83 19.61 -7.15
N ILE A 185 18.84 19.86 -5.86
CA ILE A 185 20.04 20.18 -5.08
C ILE A 185 21.02 19.01 -5.09
N HIS A 186 20.52 17.78 -4.87
CA HIS A 186 21.40 16.59 -4.85
C HIS A 186 21.90 16.15 -6.23
N TYR A 187 21.23 16.53 -7.32
CA TYR A 187 21.67 16.21 -8.67
C TYR A 187 22.72 17.22 -9.19
N SER A 188 22.58 18.49 -8.88
CA SER A 188 23.53 19.54 -9.33
C SER A 188 24.91 19.39 -8.69
N ASP A 189 24.99 19.01 -7.42
CA ASP A 189 26.26 18.89 -6.70
C ASP A 189 27.09 17.66 -7.10
N LYS A 190 26.50 16.64 -7.67
CA LYS A 190 27.21 15.41 -8.10
C LYS A 190 27.79 15.47 -9.52
N PHE A 191 27.34 16.40 -10.34
CA PHE A 191 27.74 16.47 -11.76
C PHE A 191 28.42 17.80 -12.15
N SER A 192 28.74 18.64 -11.16
CA SER A 192 29.50 19.90 -11.35
C SER A 192 30.99 19.76 -11.00
N GLY A 193 31.52 18.52 -11.02
CA GLY A 193 32.92 18.21 -10.77
C GLY A 193 33.64 17.69 -12.01
#